data_4eee326b4fcdaf8abe4574427bc1d832
#
_entry.id   4eee326b4fcdaf8abe4574427bc1d832
#
_cell.length_a   1.000
_cell.length_b   1.000
_cell.length_c   1.000
_cell.angle_alpha   90.00
_cell.angle_beta   90.00
_cell.angle_gamma   90.00
#
_symmetry.space_group_name_H-M   'P 1'
#
loop_
_entity.id
_entity.type
_entity.pdbx_description
1 polymer ?
#
loop_
_entity_poly.entity_id
_entity_poly.type
_entity_poly.pdbx_seq_one_letter_code
_entity_poly.pdbx_strand_id
1 'polypeptide(L)'
;MGVDVLFGNAKFTGRNTLELDGKEIKFRRAMICAGGRPFVPDIPGLRENCLTSESFFELTELPKNFMVIGGGPIGCELAHAMRRLGSEVTVLQRGDKIMDKDDPAAGEIVLDVFKEEGIDVRFGSELQKVEPRDGRLCCTIKHGDHEHELVVDKIMVATGRIPNVESLDLEAAGVEYHRRGIKVDKHHRTTNKRIFAAGDICSPFQFTHAAYAQAEYATLNALMPWPYRLNAKDRVMSWVTYTDPEVAHAGPPYSEIEKQKANLDTYELPIKDNDRAQTESEHRGFCKIHCKKGTDKIIAATIVGENAGEMIAEMSLAITQGMRLRQIQESVHAYPTRAEIIRNTATEWKFSTLTSSMKSMVGVWFKISRMFG
;
A
#
# COMPACT_ATOMS: atom_id res chain seq x y z
N MET A 1 -1.56 -28.40 17.71
CA MET A 1 -0.25 -28.15 17.10
C MET A 1 0.92 -28.21 18.10
N GLY A 2 0.71 -28.43 19.39
CA GLY A 2 1.76 -28.55 20.41
C GLY A 2 2.62 -27.31 20.61
N VAL A 3 1.99 -26.12 20.49
CA VAL A 3 2.65 -24.82 20.73
C VAL A 3 2.25 -24.32 22.11
N ASP A 4 3.25 -24.03 22.96
CA ASP A 4 3.03 -23.34 24.21
C ASP A 4 2.86 -21.85 23.98
N VAL A 5 1.78 -21.27 24.52
CA VAL A 5 1.51 -19.83 24.45
C VAL A 5 1.79 -19.23 25.83
N LEU A 6 2.69 -18.25 25.86
CA LEU A 6 3.05 -17.53 27.09
C LEU A 6 2.66 -16.05 26.90
N PHE A 7 1.86 -15.52 27.84
CA PHE A 7 1.50 -14.10 27.89
C PHE A 7 2.44 -13.35 28.81
N GLY A 8 2.81 -12.13 28.45
CA GLY A 8 3.66 -11.25 29.25
C GLY A 8 4.55 -10.34 28.41
N ASN A 9 5.34 -9.49 29.08
CA ASN A 9 6.28 -8.58 28.44
C ASN A 9 7.64 -9.26 28.28
N ALA A 10 8.00 -9.56 27.03
CA ALA A 10 9.25 -10.23 26.70
C ALA A 10 10.34 -9.20 26.32
N LYS A 11 11.55 -9.37 26.85
CA LYS A 11 12.75 -8.63 26.47
C LYS A 11 13.96 -9.54 26.38
N PHE A 12 14.89 -9.24 25.51
CA PHE A 12 16.12 -10.03 25.41
C PHE A 12 17.07 -9.69 26.56
N THR A 13 17.64 -10.73 27.14
CA THR A 13 18.67 -10.64 28.20
C THR A 13 20.05 -11.09 27.71
N GLY A 14 20.12 -11.61 26.48
CA GLY A 14 21.36 -12.08 25.86
C GLY A 14 21.14 -12.56 24.44
N ARG A 15 22.22 -13.06 23.82
CA ARG A 15 22.20 -13.48 22.41
C ARG A 15 21.29 -14.69 22.10
N ASN A 16 20.90 -15.44 23.11
CA ASN A 16 20.02 -16.62 22.98
C ASN A 16 19.11 -16.79 24.21
N THR A 17 18.91 -15.73 24.97
CA THR A 17 18.05 -15.68 26.16
C THR A 17 17.11 -14.49 26.08
N LEU A 18 15.91 -14.68 26.58
CA LEU A 18 14.96 -13.62 26.85
C LEU A 18 14.33 -13.80 28.23
N GLU A 19 13.81 -12.75 28.79
CA GLU A 19 13.03 -12.74 30.02
C GLU A 19 11.57 -12.46 29.66
N LEU A 20 10.66 -13.22 30.27
CA LEU A 20 9.23 -12.98 30.22
C LEU A 20 8.73 -12.86 31.66
N ASP A 21 8.39 -11.64 32.08
CA ASP A 21 7.90 -11.30 33.43
C ASP A 21 8.76 -11.96 34.55
N GLY A 22 10.09 -11.79 34.45
CA GLY A 22 11.05 -12.32 35.43
C GLY A 22 11.50 -13.77 35.21
N LYS A 23 10.90 -14.50 34.25
CA LYS A 23 11.30 -15.87 33.92
C LYS A 23 12.24 -15.90 32.73
N GLU A 24 13.46 -16.41 32.91
CA GLU A 24 14.41 -16.60 31.82
C GLU A 24 13.98 -17.77 30.91
N ILE A 25 14.03 -17.51 29.58
CA ILE A 25 13.76 -18.51 28.53
C ILE A 25 14.97 -18.54 27.59
N LYS A 26 15.56 -19.73 27.41
CA LYS A 26 16.61 -19.99 26.41
C LYS A 26 16.00 -20.48 25.12
N PHE A 27 16.49 -19.92 24.00
CA PHE A 27 16.02 -20.31 22.66
C PHE A 27 17.17 -20.76 21.73
N ARG A 28 16.87 -21.66 20.84
CA ARG A 28 17.78 -22.05 19.74
C ARG A 28 17.62 -21.11 18.55
N ARG A 29 16.39 -20.74 18.26
CA ARG A 29 15.97 -19.74 17.25
C ARG A 29 14.86 -18.90 17.85
N ALA A 30 14.80 -17.65 17.44
CA ALA A 30 13.70 -16.73 17.77
C ALA A 30 13.24 -15.99 16.53
N MET A 31 11.97 -15.59 16.51
CA MET A 31 11.42 -14.68 15.52
C MET A 31 10.75 -13.53 16.23
N ILE A 32 11.06 -12.30 15.81
CA ILE A 32 10.49 -11.07 16.32
C ILE A 32 9.37 -10.64 15.36
N CYS A 33 8.13 -10.64 15.86
CA CYS A 33 6.92 -10.21 15.14
C CYS A 33 6.16 -9.17 15.98
N ALA A 34 6.86 -8.24 16.64
CA ALA A 34 6.28 -7.26 17.56
C ALA A 34 5.52 -6.12 16.85
N GLY A 35 5.50 -6.12 15.51
CA GLY A 35 4.71 -5.19 14.71
C GLY A 35 5.14 -3.73 14.82
N GLY A 36 4.20 -2.85 14.55
CA GLY A 36 4.34 -1.39 14.67
C GLY A 36 3.09 -0.79 15.28
N ARG A 37 3.19 0.46 15.71
CA ARG A 37 2.10 1.26 16.26
C ARG A 37 1.91 2.53 15.46
N PRO A 38 0.74 3.18 15.52
CA PRO A 38 0.52 4.50 14.92
C PRO A 38 1.53 5.52 15.44
N PHE A 39 2.04 6.35 14.55
CA PHE A 39 2.87 7.50 14.93
C PHE A 39 1.96 8.69 15.22
N VAL A 40 1.94 9.13 16.47
CA VAL A 40 1.27 10.37 16.89
C VAL A 40 2.34 11.45 17.04
N PRO A 41 2.26 12.53 16.24
CA PRO A 41 3.17 13.66 16.37
C PRO A 41 3.14 14.27 17.76
N ASP A 42 4.27 14.82 18.20
CA ASP A 42 4.38 15.53 19.47
C ASP A 42 3.84 16.96 19.31
N ILE A 43 2.51 17.07 19.32
CA ILE A 43 1.76 18.32 19.21
C ILE A 43 1.01 18.51 20.53
N PRO A 44 1.08 19.70 21.17
CA PRO A 44 0.39 19.97 22.42
C PRO A 44 -1.09 19.63 22.37
N GLY A 45 -1.55 18.78 23.30
CA GLY A 45 -2.93 18.34 23.44
C GLY A 45 -3.42 17.33 22.41
N LEU A 46 -2.58 16.89 21.45
CA LEU A 46 -3.03 15.95 20.42
C LEU A 46 -3.14 14.52 20.96
N ARG A 47 -2.14 14.05 21.69
CA ARG A 47 -2.04 12.63 22.09
C ARG A 47 -3.21 12.16 22.93
N GLU A 48 -3.71 13.00 23.82
CA GLU A 48 -4.82 12.71 24.72
C GLU A 48 -6.20 12.84 24.06
N ASN A 49 -6.25 13.49 22.89
CA ASN A 49 -7.50 13.86 22.21
C ASN A 49 -7.63 13.30 20.81
N CYS A 50 -6.77 12.37 20.38
CA CYS A 50 -6.86 11.81 19.04
C CYS A 50 -7.23 10.32 19.06
N LEU A 51 -7.82 9.92 17.94
CA LEU A 51 -7.98 8.53 17.53
C LEU A 51 -6.80 8.11 16.67
N THR A 52 -6.50 6.83 16.71
CA THR A 52 -5.54 6.19 15.82
C THR A 52 -6.21 4.98 15.14
N SER A 53 -5.55 4.30 14.23
CA SER A 53 -6.06 3.05 13.64
C SER A 53 -6.31 1.93 14.67
N GLU A 54 -5.84 2.08 15.90
CA GLU A 54 -6.10 1.12 16.99
C GLU A 54 -7.37 1.44 17.77
N SER A 55 -7.72 2.73 17.94
CA SER A 55 -8.89 3.17 18.72
C SER A 55 -10.07 3.66 17.87
N PHE A 56 -9.88 3.86 16.56
CA PHE A 56 -10.93 4.35 15.66
C PHE A 56 -12.16 3.44 15.65
N PHE A 57 -11.96 2.13 15.64
CA PHE A 57 -13.05 1.14 15.57
C PHE A 57 -13.80 0.94 16.91
N GLU A 58 -13.39 1.65 17.97
CA GLU A 58 -14.10 1.71 19.25
C GLU A 58 -15.16 2.83 19.29
N LEU A 59 -15.27 3.66 18.22
CA LEU A 59 -16.27 4.69 18.10
C LEU A 59 -17.69 4.09 18.17
N THR A 60 -18.49 4.58 19.07
CA THR A 60 -19.91 4.20 19.25
C THR A 60 -20.89 5.25 18.73
N GLU A 61 -20.40 6.46 18.48
CA GLU A 61 -21.18 7.58 17.98
C GLU A 61 -20.46 8.22 16.78
N LEU A 62 -21.23 8.60 15.75
CA LEU A 62 -20.70 9.28 14.58
C LEU A 62 -20.40 10.75 14.93
N PRO A 63 -19.11 11.21 14.86
CA PRO A 63 -18.80 12.61 15.06
C PRO A 63 -19.36 13.44 13.90
N LYS A 64 -19.94 14.59 14.19
CA LYS A 64 -20.46 15.49 13.17
C LYS A 64 -19.30 16.14 12.36
N ASN A 65 -18.28 16.62 13.09
CA ASN A 65 -17.10 17.24 12.48
C ASN A 65 -15.87 16.37 12.78
N PHE A 66 -15.29 15.79 11.75
CA PHE A 66 -14.20 14.84 11.83
C PHE A 66 -12.95 15.36 11.10
N MET A 67 -11.85 15.47 11.81
CA MET A 67 -10.57 15.88 11.22
C MET A 67 -9.62 14.70 11.09
N VAL A 68 -9.01 14.54 9.92
CA VAL A 68 -7.97 13.53 9.66
C VAL A 68 -6.64 14.22 9.43
N ILE A 69 -5.60 13.80 10.13
CA ILE A 69 -4.23 14.28 9.94
C ILE A 69 -3.45 13.25 9.14
N GLY A 70 -3.10 13.61 7.91
CA GLY A 70 -2.38 12.77 6.95
C GLY A 70 -3.27 12.25 5.83
N GLY A 71 -2.89 12.56 4.59
CA GLY A 71 -3.56 12.13 3.34
C GLY A 71 -2.93 10.88 2.73
N GLY A 72 -2.35 9.99 3.53
CA GLY A 72 -1.90 8.66 3.10
C GLY A 72 -3.08 7.67 2.98
N PRO A 73 -2.83 6.39 2.60
CA PRO A 73 -3.89 5.39 2.39
C PRO A 73 -4.90 5.32 3.54
N ILE A 74 -4.44 5.10 4.78
CA ILE A 74 -5.33 5.00 5.96
C ILE A 74 -6.14 6.29 6.15
N GLY A 75 -5.50 7.46 5.97
CA GLY A 75 -6.20 8.74 6.12
C GLY A 75 -7.28 8.93 5.05
N CYS A 76 -6.99 8.57 3.81
CA CYS A 76 -7.96 8.64 2.71
C CYS A 76 -9.13 7.67 2.91
N GLU A 77 -8.86 6.42 3.29
CA GLU A 77 -9.89 5.41 3.54
C GLU A 77 -10.86 5.86 4.64
N LEU A 78 -10.32 6.29 5.79
CA LEU A 78 -11.15 6.67 6.94
C LEU A 78 -11.85 8.01 6.73
N ALA A 79 -11.22 8.97 6.05
CA ALA A 79 -11.88 10.22 5.66
C ALA A 79 -13.09 9.96 4.76
N HIS A 80 -12.92 9.12 3.74
CA HIS A 80 -13.97 8.76 2.79
C HIS A 80 -15.12 8.00 3.49
N ALA A 81 -14.78 7.00 4.30
CA ALA A 81 -15.78 6.23 5.07
C ALA A 81 -16.60 7.14 6.00
N MET A 82 -15.94 8.01 6.76
CA MET A 82 -16.63 8.92 7.67
C MET A 82 -17.51 9.93 6.95
N ARG A 83 -17.07 10.45 5.80
CA ARG A 83 -17.90 11.33 4.96
C ARG A 83 -19.16 10.63 4.49
N ARG A 84 -19.04 9.42 3.99
CA ARG A 84 -20.18 8.63 3.50
C ARG A 84 -21.12 8.17 4.62
N LEU A 85 -20.62 8.04 5.84
CA LEU A 85 -21.46 7.82 7.02
C LEU A 85 -22.19 9.11 7.49
N GLY A 86 -21.79 10.30 7.00
CA GLY A 86 -22.50 11.55 7.26
C GLY A 86 -21.71 12.61 8.04
N SER A 87 -20.44 12.38 8.34
CA SER A 87 -19.58 13.39 8.97
C SER A 87 -19.19 14.50 8.00
N GLU A 88 -19.02 15.72 8.52
CA GLU A 88 -18.27 16.79 7.87
C GLU A 88 -16.77 16.51 8.06
N VAL A 89 -16.06 16.25 6.97
CA VAL A 89 -14.66 15.77 7.05
C VAL A 89 -13.67 16.79 6.54
N THR A 90 -12.64 17.08 7.34
CA THR A 90 -11.48 17.88 6.94
C THR A 90 -10.21 17.00 7.00
N VAL A 91 -9.44 16.95 5.93
CA VAL A 91 -8.14 16.27 5.87
C VAL A 91 -7.03 17.30 5.88
N LEU A 92 -6.15 17.26 6.86
CA LEU A 92 -4.93 18.06 6.88
C LEU A 92 -3.79 17.27 6.26
N GLN A 93 -3.22 17.79 5.18
CA GLN A 93 -2.08 17.19 4.51
C GLN A 93 -0.94 18.21 4.41
N ARG A 94 0.22 17.87 4.99
CA ARG A 94 1.41 18.72 4.96
C ARG A 94 1.97 18.90 3.55
N GLY A 95 1.97 17.82 2.75
CA GLY A 95 2.39 17.85 1.34
C GLY A 95 1.37 18.50 0.43
N ASP A 96 1.68 18.49 -0.86
CA ASP A 96 0.89 19.06 -1.95
C ASP A 96 -0.06 18.06 -2.63
N LYS A 97 -0.09 16.81 -2.18
CA LYS A 97 -0.95 15.74 -2.71
C LYS A 97 -1.28 14.69 -1.66
N ILE A 98 -2.40 14.01 -1.86
CA ILE A 98 -2.74 12.79 -1.13
C ILE A 98 -2.10 11.57 -1.80
N MET A 99 -1.97 10.46 -1.09
CA MET A 99 -1.43 9.19 -1.60
C MET A 99 -0.09 9.37 -2.33
N ASP A 100 0.81 10.15 -1.75
CA ASP A 100 2.08 10.62 -2.34
C ASP A 100 3.05 9.49 -2.73
N LYS A 101 2.80 8.26 -2.29
CA LYS A 101 3.59 7.07 -2.61
C LYS A 101 3.06 6.25 -3.79
N ASP A 102 1.84 6.55 -4.23
CA ASP A 102 1.16 5.89 -5.33
C ASP A 102 1.32 6.65 -6.65
N ASP A 103 0.72 6.14 -7.73
CA ASP A 103 0.68 6.84 -9.01
C ASP A 103 -0.03 8.19 -8.83
N PRO A 104 0.57 9.33 -9.22
CA PRO A 104 -0.07 10.63 -9.06
C PRO A 104 -1.47 10.73 -9.66
N ALA A 105 -1.69 10.11 -10.82
CA ALA A 105 -3.02 10.09 -11.44
C ALA A 105 -4.07 9.39 -10.57
N ALA A 106 -3.67 8.38 -9.79
CA ALA A 106 -4.57 7.74 -8.84
C ALA A 106 -4.96 8.69 -7.70
N GLY A 107 -3.98 9.41 -7.14
CA GLY A 107 -4.24 10.40 -6.10
C GLY A 107 -5.13 11.55 -6.58
N GLU A 108 -4.98 12.00 -7.84
CA GLU A 108 -5.82 13.04 -8.45
C GLU A 108 -7.28 12.56 -8.57
N ILE A 109 -7.51 11.33 -9.03
CA ILE A 109 -8.87 10.76 -9.15
C ILE A 109 -9.55 10.71 -7.77
N VAL A 110 -8.85 10.21 -6.74
CA VAL A 110 -9.40 10.15 -5.37
C VAL A 110 -9.67 11.55 -4.83
N LEU A 111 -8.78 12.51 -5.09
CA LEU A 111 -8.96 13.91 -4.66
C LEU A 111 -10.19 14.56 -5.32
N ASP A 112 -10.44 14.28 -6.59
CA ASP A 112 -11.62 14.81 -7.29
C ASP A 112 -12.90 14.23 -6.71
N VAL A 113 -12.94 12.95 -6.39
CA VAL A 113 -14.07 12.33 -5.66
C VAL A 113 -14.26 12.98 -4.27
N PHE A 114 -13.18 13.20 -3.54
CA PHE A 114 -13.25 13.87 -2.24
C PHE A 114 -13.88 15.28 -2.33
N LYS A 115 -13.47 16.06 -3.32
CA LYS A 115 -14.06 17.39 -3.57
C LYS A 115 -15.55 17.31 -3.91
N GLU A 116 -15.95 16.37 -4.78
CA GLU A 116 -17.34 16.18 -5.18
C GLU A 116 -18.23 15.75 -4.00
N GLU A 117 -17.70 14.87 -3.14
CA GLU A 117 -18.39 14.41 -1.94
C GLU A 117 -18.31 15.42 -0.77
N GLY A 118 -17.58 16.52 -0.93
CA GLY A 118 -17.49 17.60 0.07
C GLY A 118 -16.52 17.33 1.20
N ILE A 119 -15.46 16.54 0.98
CA ILE A 119 -14.33 16.42 1.90
C ILE A 119 -13.40 17.62 1.69
N ASP A 120 -13.15 18.38 2.75
CA ASP A 120 -12.24 19.52 2.73
C ASP A 120 -10.78 19.08 2.91
N VAL A 121 -10.03 19.01 1.81
CA VAL A 121 -8.60 18.65 1.84
C VAL A 121 -7.73 19.89 1.85
N ARG A 122 -7.00 20.11 2.93
CA ARG A 122 -6.15 21.29 3.15
C ARG A 122 -4.68 20.89 3.00
N PHE A 123 -4.12 21.19 1.86
CA PHE A 123 -2.68 21.00 1.58
C PHE A 123 -1.84 22.08 2.25
N GLY A 124 -0.54 21.79 2.50
CA GLY A 124 0.37 22.72 3.16
C GLY A 124 -0.06 23.14 4.56
N SER A 125 -0.94 22.35 5.20
CA SER A 125 -1.55 22.68 6.49
C SER A 125 -1.05 21.77 7.59
N GLU A 126 -0.70 22.34 8.74
CA GLU A 126 -0.15 21.65 9.89
C GLU A 126 -0.92 21.99 11.16
N LEU A 127 -1.30 20.95 11.91
CA LEU A 127 -1.84 21.15 13.25
C LEU A 127 -0.72 21.60 14.20
N GLN A 128 -0.97 22.67 14.95
CA GLN A 128 -0.01 23.23 15.92
C GLN A 128 -0.40 22.90 17.37
N LYS A 129 -1.70 22.87 17.66
CA LYS A 129 -2.21 22.68 19.02
C LYS A 129 -3.64 22.17 19.01
N VAL A 130 -4.01 21.42 20.07
CA VAL A 130 -5.38 20.96 20.34
C VAL A 130 -5.76 21.35 21.76
N GLU A 131 -6.89 22.02 21.94
CA GLU A 131 -7.46 22.39 23.23
C GLU A 131 -8.91 21.92 23.34
N PRO A 132 -9.24 21.12 24.36
CA PRO A 132 -10.65 20.83 24.66
C PRO A 132 -11.37 22.12 25.07
N ARG A 133 -12.54 22.40 24.44
CA ARG A 133 -13.39 23.55 24.72
C ARG A 133 -14.85 23.16 24.55
N ASP A 134 -15.65 23.25 25.59
CA ASP A 134 -17.08 22.97 25.58
C ASP A 134 -17.48 21.60 24.98
N GLY A 135 -16.70 20.56 25.35
CA GLY A 135 -16.92 19.18 24.87
C GLY A 135 -16.47 18.91 23.44
N ARG A 136 -15.86 19.89 22.77
CA ARG A 136 -15.27 19.79 21.43
C ARG A 136 -13.78 20.08 21.46
N LEU A 137 -13.09 19.90 20.34
CA LEU A 137 -11.67 20.12 20.19
C LEU A 137 -11.42 21.36 19.33
N CYS A 138 -10.80 22.37 19.93
CA CYS A 138 -10.35 23.56 19.21
C CYS A 138 -8.91 23.32 18.71
N CYS A 139 -8.74 23.31 17.40
CA CYS A 139 -7.51 22.97 16.71
C CYS A 139 -6.89 24.23 16.09
N THR A 140 -5.70 24.61 16.49
CA THR A 140 -4.90 25.66 15.84
C THR A 140 -4.19 25.06 14.63
N ILE A 141 -4.49 25.52 13.45
CA ILE A 141 -3.94 25.03 12.18
C ILE A 141 -3.13 26.15 11.54
N LYS A 142 -1.91 25.83 11.14
CA LYS A 142 -1.02 26.72 10.39
C LYS A 142 -1.06 26.37 8.90
N HIS A 143 -1.24 27.38 8.05
CA HIS A 143 -1.11 27.30 6.61
C HIS A 143 -0.26 28.46 6.10
N GLY A 144 0.94 28.19 5.63
CA GLY A 144 1.94 29.22 5.36
C GLY A 144 2.28 30.01 6.62
N ASP A 145 2.09 31.34 6.57
CA ASP A 145 2.31 32.25 7.71
C ASP A 145 1.02 32.56 8.49
N HIS A 146 -0.10 31.96 8.11
CA HIS A 146 -1.40 32.22 8.76
C HIS A 146 -1.78 31.08 9.68
N GLU A 147 -2.33 31.44 10.84
CA GLU A 147 -2.97 30.51 11.76
C GLU A 147 -4.48 30.76 11.81
N HIS A 148 -5.24 29.69 11.92
CA HIS A 148 -6.68 29.74 12.11
C HIS A 148 -7.16 28.61 13.01
N GLU A 149 -8.31 28.80 13.64
CA GLU A 149 -8.93 27.77 14.47
C GLU A 149 -9.94 26.95 13.67
N LEU A 150 -9.97 25.66 13.92
CA LEU A 150 -11.00 24.72 13.46
C LEU A 150 -11.53 23.96 14.67
N VAL A 151 -12.85 23.96 14.85
CA VAL A 151 -13.51 23.23 15.94
C VAL A 151 -14.08 21.91 15.41
N VAL A 152 -13.65 20.80 15.98
CA VAL A 152 -14.04 19.45 15.56
C VAL A 152 -14.48 18.61 16.75
N ASP A 153 -15.19 17.51 16.48
CA ASP A 153 -15.63 16.60 17.54
C ASP A 153 -14.58 15.50 17.81
N LYS A 154 -13.92 15.03 16.77
CA LYS A 154 -12.85 14.00 16.85
C LYS A 154 -11.74 14.28 15.84
N ILE A 155 -10.53 13.84 16.22
CA ILE A 155 -9.33 13.91 15.40
C ILE A 155 -8.81 12.50 15.15
N MET A 156 -8.58 12.11 13.90
CA MET A 156 -7.91 10.88 13.51
C MET A 156 -6.47 11.18 13.07
N VAL A 157 -5.50 10.49 13.68
CA VAL A 157 -4.09 10.60 13.28
C VAL A 157 -3.73 9.43 12.37
N ALA A 158 -3.37 9.75 11.12
CA ALA A 158 -2.97 8.82 10.06
C ALA A 158 -1.62 9.21 9.44
N THR A 159 -0.66 9.68 10.26
CA THR A 159 0.64 10.22 9.83
C THR A 159 1.73 9.17 9.63
N GLY A 160 1.39 7.89 9.73
CA GLY A 160 2.26 6.75 9.55
C GLY A 160 2.34 5.82 10.76
N ARG A 161 3.26 4.86 10.68
CA ARG A 161 3.48 3.85 11.72
C ARG A 161 4.97 3.77 12.06
N ILE A 162 5.28 3.42 13.30
CA ILE A 162 6.64 3.19 13.79
C ILE A 162 6.78 1.77 14.35
N PRO A 163 7.93 1.10 14.13
CA PRO A 163 8.17 -0.25 14.62
C PRO A 163 8.30 -0.29 16.15
N ASN A 164 7.84 -1.36 16.77
CA ASN A 164 7.88 -1.55 18.23
C ASN A 164 9.22 -2.14 18.68
N VAL A 165 10.27 -1.34 18.68
CA VAL A 165 11.64 -1.81 18.99
C VAL A 165 12.09 -1.52 20.43
N GLU A 166 11.51 -0.52 21.10
CA GLU A 166 12.06 0.07 22.31
C GLU A 166 12.01 -0.84 23.54
N SER A 167 11.00 -1.71 23.64
CA SER A 167 10.79 -2.56 24.82
C SER A 167 11.49 -3.93 24.74
N LEU A 168 12.23 -4.20 23.66
CA LEU A 168 12.75 -5.54 23.37
C LEU A 168 14.18 -5.78 23.84
N ASP A 169 14.93 -4.76 24.27
CA ASP A 169 16.36 -4.83 24.62
C ASP A 169 17.20 -5.50 23.52
N LEU A 170 17.03 -5.02 22.27
CA LEU A 170 17.63 -5.61 21.06
C LEU A 170 19.15 -5.61 21.08
N GLU A 171 19.77 -4.66 21.76
CA GLU A 171 21.21 -4.54 21.99
C GLU A 171 21.76 -5.75 22.77
N ALA A 172 21.05 -6.21 23.81
CA ALA A 172 21.44 -7.37 24.60
C ALA A 172 21.47 -8.64 23.72
N ALA A 173 20.58 -8.71 22.74
CA ALA A 173 20.55 -9.79 21.75
C ALA A 173 21.59 -9.64 20.63
N GLY A 174 22.27 -8.50 20.49
CA GLY A 174 23.16 -8.19 19.36
C GLY A 174 22.39 -8.02 18.04
N VAL A 175 21.19 -7.47 18.11
CA VAL A 175 20.32 -7.18 16.97
C VAL A 175 20.40 -5.70 16.62
N GLU A 176 20.88 -5.39 15.43
CA GLU A 176 20.92 -4.02 14.92
C GLU A 176 19.53 -3.58 14.44
N TYR A 177 19.19 -2.37 14.76
CA TYR A 177 17.98 -1.70 14.31
C TYR A 177 18.21 -0.21 14.06
N HIS A 178 17.29 0.44 13.42
CA HIS A 178 17.28 1.88 13.18
C HIS A 178 15.82 2.40 13.27
N ARG A 179 15.62 3.70 13.04
CA ARG A 179 14.29 4.33 13.10
C ARG A 179 13.21 3.63 12.27
N ARG A 180 13.58 2.89 11.21
CA ARG A 180 12.66 2.16 10.32
C ARG A 180 12.50 0.67 10.71
N GLY A 181 13.03 0.25 11.86
CA GLY A 181 12.90 -1.11 12.37
C GLY A 181 14.18 -1.93 12.39
N ILE A 182 14.03 -3.21 12.63
CA ILE A 182 15.11 -4.19 12.73
C ILE A 182 15.74 -4.41 11.35
N LYS A 183 17.08 -4.40 11.30
CA LYS A 183 17.84 -4.70 10.10
C LYS A 183 17.83 -6.20 9.82
N VAL A 184 17.35 -6.60 8.65
CA VAL A 184 17.31 -7.99 8.20
C VAL A 184 18.00 -8.17 6.85
N ASP A 185 18.54 -9.37 6.63
CA ASP A 185 19.06 -9.79 5.34
C ASP A 185 17.90 -10.30 4.42
N LYS A 186 18.26 -10.74 3.21
CA LYS A 186 17.30 -11.30 2.24
C LYS A 186 16.60 -12.59 2.70
N HIS A 187 17.00 -13.15 3.82
CA HIS A 187 16.40 -14.32 4.42
C HIS A 187 15.60 -14.01 5.68
N HIS A 188 15.29 -12.73 5.93
CA HIS A 188 14.68 -12.20 7.16
C HIS A 188 15.48 -12.49 8.44
N ARG A 189 16.77 -12.71 8.32
CA ARG A 189 17.66 -12.95 9.45
C ARG A 189 18.27 -11.63 9.91
N THR A 190 18.28 -11.39 11.21
CA THR A 190 18.89 -10.21 11.84
C THR A 190 20.43 -10.33 11.85
N THR A 191 21.12 -9.35 12.39
CA THR A 191 22.57 -9.39 12.67
C THR A 191 22.93 -10.53 13.64
N ASN A 192 22.02 -10.88 14.56
CA ASN A 192 22.13 -12.13 15.31
C ASN A 192 21.57 -13.30 14.47
N LYS A 193 22.45 -14.20 14.03
CA LYS A 193 22.11 -15.33 13.14
C LYS A 193 21.10 -16.32 13.73
N ARG A 194 20.75 -16.21 15.02
CA ARG A 194 19.72 -17.01 15.69
C ARG A 194 18.35 -16.35 15.67
N ILE A 195 18.29 -15.06 15.35
CA ILE A 195 17.08 -14.25 15.45
C ILE A 195 16.66 -13.79 14.07
N PHE A 196 15.39 -13.96 13.76
CA PHE A 196 14.71 -13.53 12.54
C PHE A 196 13.70 -12.45 12.90
N ALA A 197 13.24 -11.66 11.93
CA ALA A 197 12.16 -10.70 12.12
C ALA A 197 11.25 -10.66 10.88
N ALA A 198 9.96 -10.40 11.12
CA ALA A 198 8.95 -10.29 10.07
C ALA A 198 7.87 -9.26 10.42
N GLY A 199 7.24 -8.68 9.40
CA GLY A 199 6.19 -7.68 9.52
C GLY A 199 6.70 -6.27 9.75
N ASP A 200 5.84 -5.40 10.28
CA ASP A 200 6.08 -3.95 10.46
C ASP A 200 7.35 -3.63 11.25
N ILE A 201 7.79 -4.57 12.09
CA ILE A 201 9.01 -4.41 12.90
C ILE A 201 10.28 -4.29 12.05
N CYS A 202 10.29 -4.77 10.81
CA CYS A 202 11.49 -4.82 9.96
C CYS A 202 11.22 -4.49 8.48
N SER A 203 9.97 -4.21 8.11
CA SER A 203 9.55 -4.03 6.72
C SER A 203 9.10 -2.60 6.41
N PRO A 204 9.44 -2.05 5.23
CA PRO A 204 8.83 -0.82 4.74
C PRO A 204 7.37 -1.03 4.28
N PHE A 205 6.97 -2.27 4.00
CA PHE A 205 5.61 -2.65 3.64
C PHE A 205 4.86 -3.08 4.89
N GLN A 206 4.08 -2.15 5.45
CA GLN A 206 3.35 -2.31 6.70
C GLN A 206 1.93 -2.80 6.43
N PHE A 207 1.82 -3.97 5.76
CA PHE A 207 0.56 -4.61 5.39
C PHE A 207 0.46 -6.00 6.02
N THR A 208 -0.74 -6.43 6.38
CA THR A 208 -1.00 -7.74 6.98
C THR A 208 -0.52 -8.89 6.09
N HIS A 209 -0.82 -8.84 4.78
CA HIS A 209 -0.38 -9.87 3.83
C HIS A 209 1.14 -9.87 3.63
N ALA A 210 1.80 -8.70 3.71
CA ALA A 210 3.25 -8.61 3.67
C ALA A 210 3.88 -9.25 4.91
N ALA A 211 3.34 -8.94 6.10
CA ALA A 211 3.80 -9.53 7.35
C ALA A 211 3.64 -11.05 7.36
N TYR A 212 2.48 -11.56 6.88
CA TYR A 212 2.22 -12.99 6.74
C TYR A 212 3.23 -13.68 5.82
N ALA A 213 3.41 -13.16 4.60
CA ALA A 213 4.35 -13.70 3.64
C ALA A 213 5.80 -13.70 4.15
N GLN A 214 6.20 -12.64 4.85
CA GLN A 214 7.53 -12.54 5.46
C GLN A 214 7.71 -13.53 6.62
N ALA A 215 6.69 -13.70 7.46
CA ALA A 215 6.72 -14.64 8.57
C ALA A 215 6.84 -16.10 8.08
N GLU A 216 6.14 -16.46 7.01
CA GLU A 216 6.27 -17.76 6.35
C GLU A 216 7.71 -18.03 5.91
N TYR A 217 8.33 -17.08 5.18
CA TYR A 217 9.72 -17.20 4.72
C TYR A 217 10.72 -17.22 5.87
N ALA A 218 10.53 -16.35 6.85
CA ALA A 218 11.40 -16.27 8.01
C ALA A 218 11.36 -17.59 8.80
N THR A 219 10.17 -18.19 8.96
CA THR A 219 9.98 -19.47 9.64
C THR A 219 10.67 -20.60 8.88
N LEU A 220 10.45 -20.73 7.59
CA LEU A 220 11.13 -21.73 6.77
C LEU A 220 12.65 -21.55 6.82
N ASN A 221 13.14 -20.31 6.69
CA ASN A 221 14.57 -20.02 6.77
C ASN A 221 15.18 -20.27 8.17
N ALA A 222 14.39 -20.17 9.23
CA ALA A 222 14.82 -20.51 10.57
C ALA A 222 14.95 -22.02 10.78
N LEU A 223 14.14 -22.81 10.09
CA LEU A 223 14.08 -24.28 10.22
C LEU A 223 14.98 -25.01 9.22
N MET A 224 15.08 -24.50 7.98
CA MET A 224 15.79 -25.16 6.88
C MET A 224 17.32 -24.94 6.97
N PRO A 225 18.12 -26.00 6.69
CA PRO A 225 19.57 -25.86 6.57
C PRO A 225 19.95 -25.14 5.28
N TRP A 226 21.12 -24.46 5.28
CA TRP A 226 21.74 -24.02 4.04
C TRP A 226 22.07 -25.26 3.16
N PRO A 227 21.84 -25.27 1.82
CA PRO A 227 21.55 -24.12 0.94
C PRO A 227 20.05 -23.86 0.65
N TYR A 228 19.13 -24.55 1.29
CA TYR A 228 17.68 -24.53 0.99
C TYR A 228 16.95 -23.29 1.52
N ARG A 229 17.67 -22.17 1.74
CA ARG A 229 17.06 -20.94 2.23
C ARG A 229 16.37 -20.16 1.11
N LEU A 230 15.15 -19.72 1.40
CA LEU A 230 14.34 -18.94 0.51
C LEU A 230 14.77 -17.46 0.52
N ASN A 231 14.73 -16.81 -0.64
CA ASN A 231 15.04 -15.39 -0.79
C ASN A 231 13.75 -14.59 -0.82
N ALA A 232 13.51 -13.79 0.22
CA ALA A 232 12.30 -12.99 0.34
C ALA A 232 12.27 -11.73 -0.55
N LYS A 233 13.44 -11.31 -1.09
CA LYS A 233 13.51 -10.13 -1.97
C LYS A 233 12.89 -10.35 -3.35
N ASP A 234 12.64 -11.60 -3.73
CA ASP A 234 12.14 -11.94 -5.05
C ASP A 234 10.59 -11.95 -5.10
N ARG A 235 9.91 -11.62 -4.00
CA ARG A 235 8.44 -11.51 -3.98
C ARG A 235 7.97 -10.15 -4.47
N VAL A 236 7.06 -10.19 -5.42
CA VAL A 236 6.29 -9.02 -5.83
C VAL A 236 5.33 -8.64 -4.71
N MET A 237 5.33 -7.38 -4.34
CA MET A 237 4.38 -6.85 -3.37
C MET A 237 3.21 -6.20 -4.11
N SER A 238 2.01 -6.45 -3.62
CA SER A 238 0.81 -5.73 -4.04
C SER A 238 0.16 -5.07 -2.82
N TRP A 239 -0.56 -3.98 -3.05
CA TRP A 239 -1.35 -3.30 -2.02
C TRP A 239 -2.56 -2.62 -2.63
N VAL A 240 -3.52 -2.31 -1.78
CA VAL A 240 -4.75 -1.63 -2.14
C VAL A 240 -5.03 -0.52 -1.14
N THR A 241 -5.51 0.62 -1.61
CA THR A 241 -6.17 1.64 -0.83
C THR A 241 -7.67 1.54 -1.12
N TYR A 242 -8.46 1.29 -0.09
CA TYR A 242 -9.89 1.01 -0.19
C TYR A 242 -10.75 2.28 -0.13
N THR A 243 -10.38 3.26 -0.95
CA THR A 243 -11.27 4.37 -1.31
C THR A 243 -12.30 3.90 -2.34
N ASP A 244 -13.16 4.75 -2.82
CA ASP A 244 -14.04 4.51 -3.96
C ASP A 244 -13.87 5.66 -4.96
N PRO A 245 -13.20 5.41 -6.11
CA PRO A 245 -12.69 4.11 -6.56
C PRO A 245 -11.52 3.59 -5.70
N GLU A 246 -11.34 2.26 -5.66
CA GLU A 246 -10.17 1.62 -5.07
C GLU A 246 -8.91 1.92 -5.88
N VAL A 247 -7.76 2.00 -5.20
CA VAL A 247 -6.45 2.15 -5.84
C VAL A 247 -5.60 0.94 -5.50
N ALA A 248 -5.32 0.12 -6.49
CA ALA A 248 -4.56 -1.11 -6.35
C ALA A 248 -3.24 -1.07 -7.13
N HIS A 249 -2.17 -1.57 -6.55
CA HIS A 249 -0.87 -1.63 -7.19
C HIS A 249 -0.20 -2.99 -7.00
N ALA A 250 0.57 -3.44 -8.00
CA ALA A 250 1.46 -4.61 -7.92
C ALA A 250 2.80 -4.30 -8.57
N GLY A 251 3.89 -4.60 -7.88
CA GLY A 251 5.25 -4.36 -8.35
C GLY A 251 6.09 -3.50 -7.42
N PRO A 252 7.19 -2.90 -7.92
CA PRO A 252 8.00 -1.97 -7.16
C PRO A 252 7.20 -0.69 -6.82
N PRO A 253 7.53 0.01 -5.72
CA PRO A 253 6.89 1.28 -5.37
C PRO A 253 6.96 2.31 -6.50
N TYR A 254 5.95 3.18 -6.61
CA TYR A 254 5.88 4.17 -7.70
C TYR A 254 7.14 5.05 -7.79
N SER A 255 7.74 5.40 -6.66
CA SER A 255 9.00 6.15 -6.64
C SER A 255 10.17 5.43 -7.33
N GLU A 256 10.16 4.11 -7.40
CA GLU A 256 11.15 3.32 -8.14
C GLU A 256 10.78 3.23 -9.63
N ILE A 257 9.49 3.14 -9.94
CA ILE A 257 8.97 3.21 -11.32
C ILE A 257 9.36 4.54 -11.95
N GLU A 258 9.14 5.65 -11.27
CA GLU A 258 9.45 7.00 -11.77
C GLU A 258 10.97 7.17 -12.03
N LYS A 259 11.84 6.67 -11.13
CA LYS A 259 13.29 6.68 -11.35
C LYS A 259 13.72 5.88 -12.59
N GLN A 260 12.96 4.87 -12.96
CA GLN A 260 13.24 3.98 -14.08
C GLN A 260 12.40 4.28 -15.32
N LYS A 261 11.58 5.34 -15.31
CA LYS A 261 10.62 5.69 -16.37
C LYS A 261 11.21 5.64 -17.79
N ALA A 262 12.43 6.13 -17.96
CA ALA A 262 13.13 6.08 -19.25
C ALA A 262 13.39 4.65 -19.78
N ASN A 263 13.35 3.65 -18.88
CA ASN A 263 13.59 2.24 -19.18
C ASN A 263 12.29 1.41 -19.19
N LEU A 264 11.13 2.06 -19.17
CA LEU A 264 9.82 1.43 -19.18
C LEU A 264 9.02 1.87 -20.40
N ASP A 265 8.22 0.95 -20.91
CA ASP A 265 7.09 1.22 -21.80
C ASP A 265 5.81 1.11 -20.96
N THR A 266 4.89 2.06 -21.12
CA THR A 266 3.66 2.12 -20.33
C THR A 266 2.46 2.03 -21.24
N TYR A 267 1.51 1.16 -20.88
CA TYR A 267 0.23 0.98 -21.55
C TYR A 267 -0.88 1.30 -20.55
N GLU A 268 -1.85 2.08 -20.98
CA GLU A 268 -2.91 2.57 -20.10
C GLU A 268 -4.23 2.63 -20.87
N LEU A 269 -5.29 2.15 -20.23
CA LEU A 269 -6.66 2.36 -20.67
C LEU A 269 -7.52 2.92 -19.54
N PRO A 270 -8.37 3.91 -19.83
CA PRO A 270 -9.33 4.41 -18.86
C PRO A 270 -10.44 3.37 -18.59
N ILE A 271 -10.91 3.30 -17.36
CA ILE A 271 -12.00 2.37 -16.96
C ILE A 271 -13.27 2.59 -17.76
N LYS A 272 -13.55 3.82 -18.18
CA LYS A 272 -14.70 4.15 -19.05
C LYS A 272 -14.75 3.37 -20.37
N ASP A 273 -13.63 2.80 -20.80
CA ASP A 273 -13.56 1.98 -22.04
C ASP A 273 -13.84 0.48 -21.77
N ASN A 274 -14.23 0.13 -20.55
CA ASN A 274 -14.65 -1.23 -20.17
C ASN A 274 -16.18 -1.31 -20.15
N ASP A 275 -16.76 -2.24 -20.91
CA ASP A 275 -18.21 -2.35 -21.08
C ASP A 275 -18.94 -2.65 -19.74
N ARG A 276 -18.34 -3.46 -18.86
CA ARG A 276 -18.92 -3.72 -17.54
C ARG A 276 -18.98 -2.46 -16.70
N ALA A 277 -17.92 -1.67 -16.69
CA ALA A 277 -17.89 -0.40 -15.97
C ALA A 277 -18.93 0.59 -16.51
N GLN A 278 -19.13 0.63 -17.84
CA GLN A 278 -20.17 1.47 -18.45
C GLN A 278 -21.57 1.04 -18.02
N THR A 279 -21.88 -0.25 -17.99
CA THR A 279 -23.21 -0.74 -17.57
C THR A 279 -23.52 -0.45 -16.11
N GLU A 280 -22.52 -0.23 -15.30
CA GLU A 280 -22.63 0.10 -13.88
C GLU A 280 -22.43 1.60 -13.59
N SER A 281 -22.29 2.41 -14.66
CA SER A 281 -22.05 3.86 -14.58
C SER A 281 -20.76 4.26 -13.86
N GLU A 282 -19.77 3.34 -13.86
CA GLU A 282 -18.46 3.54 -13.28
C GLU A 282 -17.47 4.03 -14.35
N HIS A 283 -17.17 5.32 -14.35
CA HIS A 283 -16.36 5.91 -15.41
C HIS A 283 -14.96 6.35 -14.96
N ARG A 284 -14.68 6.25 -13.65
CA ARG A 284 -13.47 6.80 -13.03
C ARG A 284 -12.42 5.73 -12.86
N GLY A 285 -11.22 6.07 -13.29
CA GLY A 285 -10.07 5.21 -13.10
C GLY A 285 -9.39 4.80 -14.39
N PHE A 286 -8.42 3.93 -14.23
CA PHE A 286 -7.58 3.41 -15.31
C PHE A 286 -6.98 2.05 -14.95
N CYS A 287 -6.56 1.31 -15.96
CA CYS A 287 -5.61 0.20 -15.83
C CYS A 287 -4.32 0.61 -16.53
N LYS A 288 -3.23 0.67 -15.77
CA LYS A 288 -1.90 1.06 -16.23
C LYS A 288 -0.91 -0.08 -16.00
N ILE A 289 -0.18 -0.49 -17.04
CA ILE A 289 0.80 -1.56 -16.97
C ILE A 289 2.13 -1.05 -17.48
N HIS A 290 3.17 -1.25 -16.67
CA HIS A 290 4.55 -0.91 -17.00
C HIS A 290 5.31 -2.16 -17.42
N CYS A 291 5.97 -2.09 -18.57
CA CYS A 291 6.83 -3.14 -19.09
C CYS A 291 8.27 -2.68 -19.21
N LYS A 292 9.20 -3.62 -19.18
CA LYS A 292 10.60 -3.32 -19.50
C LYS A 292 10.68 -2.82 -20.96
N LYS A 293 11.31 -1.66 -21.16
CA LYS A 293 11.43 -0.98 -22.45
C LYS A 293 11.84 -1.90 -23.60
N GLY A 294 11.13 -1.79 -24.71
CA GLY A 294 11.36 -2.60 -25.89
C GLY A 294 10.97 -4.06 -25.75
N THR A 295 10.25 -4.42 -24.68
CA THR A 295 9.78 -5.78 -24.42
C THR A 295 8.35 -5.77 -23.88
N ASP A 296 7.74 -6.94 -23.82
CA ASP A 296 6.44 -7.16 -23.19
C ASP A 296 6.53 -7.76 -21.76
N LYS A 297 7.73 -7.71 -21.15
CA LYS A 297 7.92 -8.20 -19.78
C LYS A 297 7.29 -7.23 -18.78
N ILE A 298 6.28 -7.70 -18.06
CA ILE A 298 5.55 -6.92 -17.07
C ILE A 298 6.46 -6.63 -15.85
N ILE A 299 6.48 -5.40 -15.38
CA ILE A 299 7.26 -4.94 -14.22
C ILE A 299 6.33 -4.48 -13.09
N ALA A 300 5.28 -3.73 -13.41
CA ALA A 300 4.32 -3.22 -12.44
C ALA A 300 2.95 -2.99 -13.09
N ALA A 301 1.92 -2.92 -12.26
CA ALA A 301 0.60 -2.49 -12.69
C ALA A 301 -0.08 -1.65 -11.60
N THR A 302 -0.86 -0.66 -12.03
CA THR A 302 -1.75 0.13 -11.17
C THR A 302 -3.15 0.07 -11.77
N ILE A 303 -4.14 -0.27 -10.96
CA ILE A 303 -5.55 -0.28 -11.34
C ILE A 303 -6.29 0.64 -10.39
N VAL A 304 -7.02 1.59 -10.94
CA VAL A 304 -7.91 2.49 -10.20
C VAL A 304 -9.33 2.23 -10.69
N GLY A 305 -10.23 1.85 -9.82
CA GLY A 305 -11.61 1.54 -10.18
C GLY A 305 -12.29 0.68 -9.12
N GLU A 306 -13.57 0.45 -9.28
CA GLU A 306 -14.31 -0.47 -8.41
C GLU A 306 -13.76 -1.91 -8.55
N ASN A 307 -13.58 -2.60 -7.44
CA ASN A 307 -12.97 -3.94 -7.34
C ASN A 307 -11.52 -4.02 -7.87
N ALA A 308 -10.77 -2.91 -7.88
CA ALA A 308 -9.36 -2.92 -8.29
C ALA A 308 -8.52 -3.86 -7.41
N GLY A 309 -8.88 -3.98 -6.12
CA GLY A 309 -8.24 -4.89 -5.17
C GLY A 309 -8.35 -6.35 -5.57
N GLU A 310 -9.47 -6.76 -6.14
CA GLU A 310 -9.65 -8.12 -6.65
C GLU A 310 -8.91 -8.31 -7.99
N MET A 311 -8.96 -7.32 -8.86
CA MET A 311 -8.33 -7.38 -10.18
C MET A 311 -6.80 -7.41 -10.12
N ILE A 312 -6.18 -6.72 -9.15
CA ILE A 312 -4.71 -6.63 -9.05
C ILE A 312 -4.05 -7.98 -8.77
N ALA A 313 -4.80 -8.95 -8.25
CA ALA A 313 -4.29 -10.30 -7.97
C ALA A 313 -3.78 -11.00 -9.24
N GLU A 314 -4.44 -10.80 -10.39
CA GLU A 314 -3.99 -11.30 -11.69
C GLU A 314 -2.63 -10.71 -12.06
N MET A 315 -2.46 -9.40 -11.91
CA MET A 315 -1.20 -8.73 -12.22
C MET A 315 -0.09 -9.12 -11.25
N SER A 316 -0.40 -9.28 -9.96
CA SER A 316 0.54 -9.77 -8.96
C SER A 316 1.05 -11.18 -9.31
N LEU A 317 0.16 -12.08 -9.75
CA LEU A 317 0.52 -13.42 -10.22
C LEU A 317 1.38 -13.33 -11.49
N ALA A 318 0.96 -12.54 -12.47
CA ALA A 318 1.67 -12.37 -13.74
C ALA A 318 3.11 -11.88 -13.53
N ILE A 319 3.30 -10.85 -12.70
CA ILE A 319 4.62 -10.29 -12.40
C ILE A 319 5.47 -11.32 -11.64
N THR A 320 4.89 -11.99 -10.62
CA THR A 320 5.60 -13.01 -9.81
C THR A 320 6.10 -14.16 -10.66
N GLN A 321 5.31 -14.60 -11.65
CA GLN A 321 5.67 -15.67 -12.58
C GLN A 321 6.51 -15.19 -13.76
N GLY A 322 6.84 -13.91 -13.84
CA GLY A 322 7.60 -13.33 -14.94
C GLY A 322 6.87 -13.40 -16.28
N MET A 323 5.55 -13.37 -16.25
CA MET A 323 4.71 -13.40 -17.44
C MET A 323 4.90 -12.14 -18.28
N ARG A 324 4.44 -12.23 -19.54
CA ARG A 324 4.55 -11.18 -20.55
C ARG A 324 3.17 -10.71 -20.95
N LEU A 325 3.03 -9.48 -21.43
CA LEU A 325 1.74 -8.94 -21.88
C LEU A 325 1.07 -9.79 -22.95
N ARG A 326 1.86 -10.42 -23.84
CA ARG A 326 1.29 -11.35 -24.82
C ARG A 326 0.47 -12.47 -24.21
N GLN A 327 0.91 -13.01 -23.06
CA GLN A 327 0.22 -14.10 -22.39
C GLN A 327 -1.09 -13.63 -21.74
N ILE A 328 -1.12 -12.41 -21.21
CA ILE A 328 -2.36 -11.76 -20.76
C ILE A 328 -3.30 -11.51 -21.93
N GLN A 329 -2.79 -10.97 -23.05
CA GLN A 329 -3.58 -10.67 -24.24
C GLN A 329 -4.16 -11.93 -24.90
N GLU A 330 -3.46 -13.06 -24.86
CA GLU A 330 -3.90 -14.35 -25.37
C GLU A 330 -4.90 -15.05 -24.44
N SER A 331 -4.96 -14.67 -23.16
CA SER A 331 -5.93 -15.20 -22.20
C SER A 331 -7.33 -14.73 -22.51
N VAL A 332 -8.31 -15.63 -22.46
CA VAL A 332 -9.71 -15.30 -22.67
C VAL A 332 -10.34 -14.88 -21.37
N HIS A 333 -10.67 -13.60 -21.25
CA HIS A 333 -11.42 -13.07 -20.11
C HIS A 333 -12.92 -13.22 -20.35
N ALA A 334 -13.66 -13.49 -19.28
CA ALA A 334 -15.11 -13.55 -19.37
C ALA A 334 -15.69 -12.16 -19.67
N TYR A 335 -16.71 -12.10 -20.53
CA TYR A 335 -17.40 -10.88 -20.94
C TYR A 335 -18.85 -10.88 -20.43
N PRO A 336 -19.38 -9.77 -19.93
CA PRO A 336 -18.67 -8.54 -19.54
C PRO A 336 -18.13 -8.63 -18.10
N THR A 337 -16.87 -8.33 -17.90
CA THR A 337 -16.25 -8.25 -16.56
C THR A 337 -15.35 -7.03 -16.45
N ARG A 338 -15.12 -6.56 -15.22
CA ARG A 338 -14.18 -5.47 -14.95
C ARG A 338 -12.73 -5.88 -15.25
N ALA A 339 -12.37 -7.14 -14.97
CA ALA A 339 -11.03 -7.67 -15.21
C ALA A 339 -10.62 -7.69 -16.70
N GLU A 340 -11.59 -7.65 -17.63
CA GLU A 340 -11.31 -7.57 -19.08
C GLU A 340 -10.47 -6.34 -19.44
N ILE A 341 -10.50 -5.24 -18.63
CA ILE A 341 -9.67 -4.06 -18.86
C ILE A 341 -8.17 -4.41 -18.86
N ILE A 342 -7.74 -5.40 -18.09
CA ILE A 342 -6.34 -5.86 -18.03
C ILE A 342 -5.92 -6.41 -19.39
N ARG A 343 -6.75 -7.30 -19.97
CA ARG A 343 -6.53 -7.86 -21.30
C ARG A 343 -6.58 -6.78 -22.39
N ASN A 344 -7.51 -5.85 -22.27
CA ASN A 344 -7.65 -4.77 -23.24
C ASN A 344 -6.43 -3.84 -23.20
N THR A 345 -5.91 -3.53 -22.00
CA THR A 345 -4.64 -2.80 -21.84
C THR A 345 -3.46 -3.56 -22.46
N ALA A 346 -3.40 -4.89 -22.29
CA ALA A 346 -2.38 -5.71 -22.94
C ALA A 346 -2.54 -5.72 -24.48
N THR A 347 -3.74 -5.50 -25.00
CA THR A 347 -4.00 -5.39 -26.44
C THR A 347 -3.43 -4.10 -27.03
N GLU A 348 -3.37 -2.99 -26.26
CA GLU A 348 -2.69 -1.76 -26.68
C GLU A 348 -1.21 -2.00 -26.98
N TRP A 349 -0.53 -2.81 -26.15
CA TRP A 349 0.83 -3.25 -26.45
C TRP A 349 0.89 -3.95 -27.81
N LYS A 350 -0.01 -4.88 -28.10
CA LYS A 350 -0.04 -5.61 -29.38
C LYS A 350 -0.20 -4.67 -30.57
N PHE A 351 -1.09 -3.68 -30.48
CA PHE A 351 -1.26 -2.67 -31.53
C PHE A 351 -0.02 -1.79 -31.69
N SER A 352 0.68 -1.45 -30.62
CA SER A 352 1.92 -0.68 -30.67
C SER A 352 3.05 -1.41 -31.41
N THR A 353 3.03 -2.74 -31.45
CA THR A 353 4.02 -3.55 -32.17
C THR A 353 3.80 -3.61 -33.69
N LEU A 354 2.61 -3.20 -34.18
CA LEU A 354 2.28 -3.20 -35.59
C LEU A 354 2.98 -2.06 -36.33
N THR A 355 4.14 -2.36 -36.92
CA THR A 355 4.91 -1.39 -37.72
C THR A 355 4.20 -1.02 -39.01
N SER A 356 4.53 0.13 -39.59
CA SER A 356 4.01 0.57 -40.90
C SER A 356 4.30 -0.44 -41.99
N SER A 357 5.47 -1.10 -41.97
CA SER A 357 5.84 -2.15 -42.90
C SER A 357 4.95 -3.40 -42.77
N MET A 358 4.62 -3.82 -41.54
CA MET A 358 3.70 -4.94 -41.32
C MET A 358 2.30 -4.62 -41.81
N LYS A 359 1.78 -3.40 -41.53
CA LYS A 359 0.50 -2.93 -42.05
C LYS A 359 0.48 -2.92 -43.57
N SER A 360 1.56 -2.47 -44.22
CA SER A 360 1.71 -2.52 -45.69
C SER A 360 1.71 -3.95 -46.22
N MET A 361 2.46 -4.86 -45.62
CA MET A 361 2.50 -6.28 -46.02
C MET A 361 1.12 -6.93 -45.92
N VAL A 362 0.41 -6.71 -44.84
CA VAL A 362 -0.97 -7.20 -44.66
C VAL A 362 -1.90 -6.61 -45.72
N GLY A 363 -1.76 -5.31 -46.02
CA GLY A 363 -2.51 -4.64 -47.07
C GLY A 363 -2.25 -5.24 -48.49
N VAL A 364 -1.00 -5.55 -48.79
CA VAL A 364 -0.62 -6.24 -50.03
C VAL A 364 -1.20 -7.66 -50.09
N TRP A 365 -1.06 -8.39 -48.96
CA TRP A 365 -1.61 -9.75 -48.87
C TRP A 365 -3.14 -9.77 -49.11
N PHE A 366 -3.88 -8.83 -48.49
CA PHE A 366 -5.33 -8.71 -48.75
C PHE A 366 -5.68 -8.36 -50.22
N LYS A 367 -4.85 -7.52 -50.86
CA LYS A 367 -5.03 -7.25 -52.30
C LYS A 367 -4.87 -8.53 -53.15
N ILE A 368 -3.81 -9.29 -52.83
CA ILE A 368 -3.53 -10.55 -53.53
C ILE A 368 -4.63 -11.58 -53.27
N SER A 369 -5.03 -11.78 -51.99
CA SER A 369 -6.06 -12.77 -51.66
C SER A 369 -7.42 -12.49 -52.33
N ARG A 370 -7.77 -11.20 -52.55
CA ARG A 370 -8.98 -10.81 -53.27
C ARG A 370 -8.91 -11.07 -54.79
N MET A 371 -7.71 -11.31 -55.32
CA MET A 371 -7.55 -11.66 -56.74
C MET A 371 -7.73 -13.16 -56.99
N PHE A 372 -7.65 -13.99 -55.95
CA PHE A 372 -7.73 -15.44 -56.02
C PHE A 372 -8.97 -16.04 -55.31
N GLY A 373 -9.82 -15.23 -54.70
CA GLY A 373 -11.11 -15.58 -54.11
C GLY A 373 -12.23 -14.81 -54.76
#